data_f8378e00d171ebfc0130baa4fc492c1c
#
_entry.id   f8378e00d171ebfc0130baa4fc492c1c
#
_cell.length_a   1.000
_cell.length_b   1.000
_cell.length_c   1.000
_cell.angle_alpha   90.00
_cell.angle_beta   90.00
_cell.angle_gamma   90.00
#
_symmetry.space_group_name_H-M   'P 1'
#
loop_
_entity.id
_entity.type
_entity.pdbx_description
1 polymer ?
#
loop_
_entity_poly.entity_id
_entity_poly.type
_entity_poly.pdbx_seq_one_letter_code
_entity_poly.pdbx_strand_id
1 'polypeptide(L)'
;GLTLASKQVERDEDGLFTADRQDILDYAGQVYDCLYDEFPLLDMPDQQPKGIFFSKIMSAMNFTGFYFPFTGESNVNMDSPAMLLASTCAHELAHQRGIASEQQCNFLAVLACTRCDNANYNYAGWLLGYIHLSNALYRADREAWQEVRDRLPDEVLADLRANSAYWAQYKGLTATVTQSLNDRMIKSYGDSLGTQSYGAVV
;
A
#
# COMPACT_ATOMS: atom_id res chain seq x y z
N GLY A 1 -11.15 -13.60 2.27
CA GLY A 1 -10.57 -12.64 1.33
C GLY A 1 -9.15 -13.06 0.97
N LEU A 2 -8.16 -12.77 1.82
CA LEU A 2 -6.72 -12.91 1.50
C LEU A 2 -6.33 -14.30 0.94
N THR A 3 -6.79 -15.39 1.59
CA THR A 3 -6.52 -16.78 1.15
C THR A 3 -7.10 -17.11 -0.24
N LEU A 4 -8.20 -16.49 -0.62
CA LEU A 4 -8.78 -16.67 -1.95
C LEU A 4 -8.03 -15.83 -2.98
N ALA A 5 -7.72 -14.60 -2.66
CA ALA A 5 -6.98 -13.69 -3.52
C ALA A 5 -5.55 -14.19 -3.81
N SER A 6 -4.87 -14.83 -2.82
CA SER A 6 -3.51 -15.36 -3.01
C SER A 6 -3.41 -16.46 -4.07
N LYS A 7 -4.55 -17.13 -4.38
CA LYS A 7 -4.63 -18.18 -5.39
C LYS A 7 -4.94 -17.68 -6.81
N GLN A 8 -5.26 -16.39 -6.94
CA GLN A 8 -5.67 -15.78 -8.21
C GLN A 8 -4.55 -14.99 -8.87
N VAL A 9 -3.41 -14.84 -8.20
CA VAL A 9 -2.26 -14.07 -8.68
C VAL A 9 -1.17 -15.01 -9.18
N GLU A 10 -0.36 -14.49 -10.08
CA GLU A 10 0.82 -15.19 -10.58
C GLU A 10 1.92 -15.24 -9.53
N ARG A 11 2.72 -16.30 -9.58
CA ARG A 11 3.86 -16.52 -8.70
C ARG A 11 5.08 -16.96 -9.49
N ASP A 12 6.25 -16.55 -9.03
CA ASP A 12 7.52 -16.98 -9.60
C ASP A 12 7.90 -18.42 -9.18
N GLU A 13 9.08 -18.87 -9.60
CA GLU A 13 9.61 -20.21 -9.32
C GLU A 13 9.83 -20.45 -7.81
N ASP A 14 10.00 -19.38 -7.01
CA ASP A 14 10.15 -19.41 -5.56
C ASP A 14 8.80 -19.31 -4.82
N GLY A 15 7.70 -19.24 -5.57
CA GLY A 15 6.34 -19.11 -5.03
C GLY A 15 6.00 -17.71 -4.52
N LEU A 16 6.81 -16.70 -4.84
CA LEU A 16 6.57 -15.32 -4.48
C LEU A 16 5.65 -14.65 -5.51
N PHE A 17 4.85 -13.69 -5.03
CA PHE A 17 4.01 -12.88 -5.91
C PHE A 17 4.85 -12.23 -7.02
N THR A 18 4.38 -12.37 -8.25
CA THR A 18 4.95 -11.69 -9.41
C THR A 18 3.84 -11.04 -10.23
N ALA A 19 4.14 -9.90 -10.83
CA ALA A 19 3.27 -9.21 -11.79
C ALA A 19 4.11 -8.22 -12.59
N ASP A 20 3.70 -7.95 -13.82
CA ASP A 20 4.28 -6.82 -14.55
C ASP A 20 3.88 -5.52 -13.84
N ARG A 21 4.88 -4.72 -13.52
CA ARG A 21 4.68 -3.46 -12.80
C ARG A 21 3.99 -2.41 -13.68
N GLN A 22 4.19 -2.49 -15.00
CA GLN A 22 3.51 -1.59 -15.92
C GLN A 22 2.01 -1.91 -16.00
N ASP A 23 1.65 -3.19 -16.03
CA ASP A 23 0.24 -3.61 -16.01
C ASP A 23 -0.48 -3.13 -14.73
N ILE A 24 0.23 -3.12 -13.59
CA ILE A 24 -0.29 -2.54 -12.35
C ILE A 24 -0.54 -1.03 -12.52
N LEU A 25 0.41 -0.29 -13.09
CA LEU A 25 0.24 1.15 -13.31
C LEU A 25 -0.89 1.43 -14.30
N ASP A 26 -1.00 0.65 -15.37
CA ASP A 26 -1.99 0.85 -16.44
C ASP A 26 -3.42 0.64 -15.94
N TYR A 27 -3.62 -0.25 -14.98
CA TYR A 27 -4.93 -0.46 -14.36
C TYR A 27 -5.28 0.59 -13.29
N ALA A 28 -4.32 1.33 -12.76
CA ALA A 28 -4.49 2.19 -11.58
C ALA A 28 -5.68 3.16 -11.69
N GLY A 29 -5.89 3.76 -12.87
CA GLY A 29 -7.00 4.70 -13.10
C GLY A 29 -8.41 4.08 -13.00
N GLN A 30 -8.53 2.76 -12.94
CA GLN A 30 -9.81 2.05 -12.87
C GLN A 30 -10.12 1.52 -11.46
N VAL A 31 -9.15 1.60 -10.54
CA VAL A 31 -9.27 0.95 -9.22
C VAL A 31 -10.43 1.47 -8.39
N TYR A 32 -10.81 2.74 -8.58
CA TYR A 32 -11.89 3.39 -7.84
C TYR A 32 -13.28 3.29 -8.51
N ASP A 33 -13.37 2.82 -9.76
CA ASP A 33 -14.63 2.74 -10.51
C ASP A 33 -15.69 1.94 -9.75
N CYS A 34 -15.29 0.89 -9.05
CA CYS A 34 -16.16 0.03 -8.25
C CYS A 34 -16.78 0.73 -7.02
N LEU A 35 -16.35 1.94 -6.70
CA LEU A 35 -16.83 2.71 -5.54
C LEU A 35 -17.74 3.90 -5.92
N TYR A 36 -17.80 4.32 -7.19
CA TYR A 36 -18.46 5.57 -7.57
C TYR A 36 -19.97 5.57 -7.32
N ASP A 37 -20.65 4.42 -7.44
CA ASP A 37 -22.07 4.30 -7.14
C ASP A 37 -22.37 4.54 -5.65
N GLU A 38 -21.49 4.07 -4.76
CA GLU A 38 -21.65 4.20 -3.30
C GLU A 38 -21.08 5.53 -2.79
N PHE A 39 -20.00 6.00 -3.42
CA PHE A 39 -19.25 7.20 -3.05
C PHE A 39 -19.03 8.13 -4.25
N PRO A 40 -20.06 8.82 -4.75
CA PRO A 40 -19.93 9.68 -5.95
C PRO A 40 -18.88 10.79 -5.83
N LEU A 41 -18.52 11.20 -4.61
CA LEU A 41 -17.47 12.20 -4.37
C LEU A 41 -16.06 11.71 -4.75
N LEU A 42 -15.88 10.39 -4.93
CA LEU A 42 -14.60 9.82 -5.37
C LEU A 42 -14.47 9.81 -6.90
N ASP A 43 -15.56 10.06 -7.64
CA ASP A 43 -15.55 10.10 -9.11
C ASP A 43 -14.86 11.38 -9.59
N MET A 44 -13.68 11.21 -10.14
CA MET A 44 -12.89 12.28 -10.75
C MET A 44 -11.93 11.70 -11.80
N PRO A 45 -11.50 12.51 -12.79
CA PRO A 45 -10.46 12.09 -13.72
C PRO A 45 -9.15 11.80 -12.98
N ASP A 46 -8.69 10.57 -13.04
CA ASP A 46 -7.42 10.17 -12.46
C ASP A 46 -6.23 10.58 -13.34
N GLN A 47 -5.18 11.07 -12.70
CA GLN A 47 -3.86 11.09 -13.32
C GLN A 47 -3.16 9.76 -12.97
N GLN A 48 -2.77 9.01 -14.00
CA GLN A 48 -2.08 7.74 -13.81
C GLN A 48 -0.83 7.90 -12.93
N PRO A 49 -0.64 7.04 -11.91
CA PRO A 49 0.56 7.07 -11.10
C PRO A 49 1.81 6.85 -11.95
N LYS A 50 2.88 7.56 -11.61
CA LYS A 50 4.17 7.49 -12.31
C LYS A 50 5.18 6.68 -11.53
N GLY A 51 5.82 5.72 -12.18
CA GLY A 51 6.99 5.05 -11.64
C GLY A 51 8.19 5.99 -11.58
N ILE A 52 8.82 6.13 -10.41
CA ILE A 52 9.98 7.03 -10.26
C ILE A 52 11.27 6.34 -10.71
N PHE A 53 12.07 7.05 -11.50
CA PHE A 53 13.37 6.58 -11.95
C PHE A 53 14.37 6.34 -10.80
N PHE A 54 14.31 7.16 -9.75
CA PHE A 54 15.18 7.05 -8.57
C PHE A 54 14.56 6.20 -7.44
N SER A 55 13.85 5.14 -7.79
CA SER A 55 13.12 4.27 -6.84
C SER A 55 14.00 3.73 -5.70
N LYS A 56 15.27 3.40 -5.94
CA LYS A 56 16.20 2.95 -4.89
C LYS A 56 16.45 4.01 -3.81
N ILE A 57 16.45 5.30 -4.20
CA ILE A 57 16.55 6.40 -3.24
C ILE A 57 15.28 6.48 -2.40
N MET A 58 14.11 6.29 -3.02
CA MET A 58 12.85 6.21 -2.27
C MET A 58 12.87 5.06 -1.28
N SER A 59 13.35 3.88 -1.68
CA SER A 59 13.48 2.73 -0.77
C SER A 59 14.42 3.02 0.39
N ALA A 60 15.56 3.67 0.14
CA ALA A 60 16.49 4.09 1.19
C ALA A 60 15.86 5.14 2.14
N MET A 61 14.91 5.92 1.66
CA MET A 61 14.11 6.88 2.44
C MET A 61 12.85 6.27 3.05
N ASN A 62 12.60 4.97 2.84
CA ASN A 62 11.43 4.23 3.30
C ASN A 62 10.10 4.75 2.74
N PHE A 63 10.11 5.24 1.48
CA PHE A 63 8.91 5.66 0.77
C PHE A 63 8.46 4.59 -0.22
N THR A 64 7.17 4.24 -0.16
CA THR A 64 6.50 3.38 -1.16
C THR A 64 5.91 4.20 -2.30
N GLY A 65 5.42 5.40 -2.01
CA GLY A 65 4.88 6.36 -2.95
C GLY A 65 4.81 7.75 -2.32
N PHE A 66 4.42 8.73 -3.09
CA PHE A 66 4.03 10.06 -2.62
C PHE A 66 3.18 10.79 -3.66
N TYR A 67 2.22 11.53 -3.18
CA TYR A 67 1.46 12.49 -3.97
C TYR A 67 2.10 13.88 -3.88
N PHE A 68 2.25 14.56 -5.02
CA PHE A 68 2.78 15.92 -5.07
C PHE A 68 1.66 16.92 -5.36
N PRO A 69 1.14 17.65 -4.35
CA PRO A 69 -0.09 18.43 -4.47
C PRO A 69 0.03 19.63 -5.44
N PHE A 70 1.24 20.13 -5.69
CA PHE A 70 1.43 21.29 -6.59
C PHE A 70 1.26 20.93 -8.06
N THR A 71 1.49 19.67 -8.44
CA THR A 71 1.29 19.17 -9.81
C THR A 71 0.15 18.17 -9.92
N GLY A 72 -0.40 17.72 -8.80
CA GLY A 72 -1.45 16.69 -8.75
C GLY A 72 -0.94 15.29 -9.11
N GLU A 73 0.37 15.04 -9.08
CA GLU A 73 0.97 13.80 -9.53
C GLU A 73 1.15 12.79 -8.39
N SER A 74 0.67 11.57 -8.61
CA SER A 74 0.99 10.40 -7.78
C SER A 74 2.23 9.72 -8.32
N ASN A 75 3.16 9.43 -7.43
CA ASN A 75 4.46 8.85 -7.76
C ASN A 75 4.70 7.61 -6.92
N VAL A 76 5.14 6.52 -7.54
CA VAL A 76 5.32 5.24 -6.85
C VAL A 76 6.73 4.69 -7.01
N ASN A 77 7.18 4.02 -5.97
CA ASN A 77 8.48 3.38 -5.90
C ASN A 77 8.47 2.05 -6.66
N MET A 78 9.08 2.03 -7.85
CA MET A 78 9.15 0.84 -8.70
C MET A 78 10.18 -0.20 -8.22
N ASP A 79 10.98 0.09 -7.20
CA ASP A 79 11.91 -0.86 -6.58
C ASP A 79 11.29 -1.60 -5.38
N SER A 80 10.19 -1.08 -4.82
CA SER A 80 9.50 -1.70 -3.68
C SER A 80 8.89 -3.06 -4.03
N PRO A 81 8.59 -3.92 -3.03
CA PRO A 81 7.99 -5.22 -3.28
C PRO A 81 6.69 -5.15 -4.09
N ALA A 82 6.62 -5.93 -5.18
CA ALA A 82 5.53 -5.85 -6.15
C ALA A 82 4.16 -6.17 -5.56
N MET A 83 4.09 -7.05 -4.54
CA MET A 83 2.83 -7.48 -3.90
C MET A 83 2.02 -6.35 -3.27
N LEU A 84 2.65 -5.20 -2.97
CA LEU A 84 1.96 -4.03 -2.40
C LEU A 84 1.89 -2.84 -3.38
N LEU A 85 2.50 -2.93 -4.57
CA LEU A 85 2.54 -1.82 -5.52
C LEU A 85 1.14 -1.35 -5.92
N ALA A 86 0.21 -2.28 -6.18
CA ALA A 86 -1.16 -1.96 -6.54
C ALA A 86 -1.90 -1.19 -5.43
N SER A 87 -1.76 -1.62 -4.18
CA SER A 87 -2.34 -0.89 -3.04
C SER A 87 -1.66 0.46 -2.80
N THR A 88 -0.36 0.59 -3.10
CA THR A 88 0.32 1.89 -3.09
C THR A 88 -0.25 2.83 -4.15
N CYS A 89 -0.46 2.35 -5.38
CA CYS A 89 -1.12 3.16 -6.42
C CYS A 89 -2.50 3.66 -5.96
N ALA A 90 -3.33 2.77 -5.40
CA ALA A 90 -4.63 3.15 -4.89
C ALA A 90 -4.55 4.19 -3.74
N HIS A 91 -3.57 4.05 -2.86
CA HIS A 91 -3.32 5.00 -1.78
C HIS A 91 -2.97 6.40 -2.31
N GLU A 92 -2.04 6.49 -3.26
CA GLU A 92 -1.64 7.78 -3.86
C GLU A 92 -2.78 8.41 -4.66
N LEU A 93 -3.63 7.60 -5.29
CA LEU A 93 -4.84 8.07 -5.95
C LEU A 93 -5.91 8.57 -4.96
N ALA A 94 -5.94 8.09 -3.72
CA ALA A 94 -6.79 8.68 -2.68
C ALA A 94 -6.35 10.12 -2.35
N HIS A 95 -5.04 10.37 -2.30
CA HIS A 95 -4.52 11.73 -2.15
C HIS A 95 -4.90 12.65 -3.32
N GLN A 96 -4.92 12.14 -4.57
CA GLN A 96 -5.43 12.92 -5.71
C GLN A 96 -6.89 13.34 -5.53
N ARG A 97 -7.69 12.52 -4.84
CA ARG A 97 -9.10 12.80 -4.48
C ARG A 97 -9.26 13.80 -3.34
N GLY A 98 -8.15 14.44 -2.92
CA GLY A 98 -8.16 15.44 -1.85
C GLY A 98 -8.23 14.86 -0.44
N ILE A 99 -8.01 13.56 -0.29
CA ILE A 99 -7.95 12.93 1.04
C ILE A 99 -6.57 13.16 1.62
N ALA A 100 -6.48 13.95 2.69
CA ALA A 100 -5.21 14.29 3.33
C ALA A 100 -4.77 13.27 4.40
N SER A 101 -5.72 12.58 5.02
CA SER A 101 -5.44 11.64 6.10
C SER A 101 -4.89 10.33 5.56
N GLU A 102 -3.68 9.95 5.97
CA GLU A 102 -3.03 8.68 5.66
C GLU A 102 -3.89 7.47 6.01
N GLN A 103 -4.59 7.56 7.14
CA GLN A 103 -5.51 6.55 7.61
C GLN A 103 -6.67 6.34 6.63
N GLN A 104 -7.27 7.45 6.17
CA GLN A 104 -8.37 7.39 5.21
C GLN A 104 -7.87 6.90 3.84
N CYS A 105 -6.68 7.30 3.41
CA CYS A 105 -6.07 6.81 2.17
C CYS A 105 -5.82 5.31 2.23
N ASN A 106 -5.28 4.79 3.33
CA ASN A 106 -5.10 3.35 3.54
C ASN A 106 -6.45 2.61 3.54
N PHE A 107 -7.46 3.14 4.22
CA PHE A 107 -8.81 2.55 4.22
C PHE A 107 -9.41 2.50 2.82
N LEU A 108 -9.35 3.61 2.08
CA LEU A 108 -9.88 3.70 0.72
C LEU A 108 -9.11 2.79 -0.23
N ALA A 109 -7.78 2.70 -0.10
CA ALA A 109 -6.96 1.78 -0.89
C ALA A 109 -7.38 0.32 -0.66
N VAL A 110 -7.55 -0.10 0.60
CA VAL A 110 -8.06 -1.44 0.92
C VAL A 110 -9.45 -1.65 0.33
N LEU A 111 -10.35 -0.70 0.50
CA LEU A 111 -11.73 -0.80 0.04
C LEU A 111 -11.81 -0.92 -1.50
N ALA A 112 -11.13 -0.03 -2.22
CA ALA A 112 -11.11 -0.02 -3.68
C ALA A 112 -10.45 -1.29 -4.24
N CYS A 113 -9.25 -1.62 -3.76
CA CYS A 113 -8.52 -2.80 -4.21
C CYS A 113 -9.27 -4.10 -3.96
N THR A 114 -9.94 -4.26 -2.81
CA THR A 114 -10.66 -5.51 -2.50
C THR A 114 -11.98 -5.66 -3.24
N ARG A 115 -12.50 -4.61 -3.88
CA ARG A 115 -13.77 -4.59 -4.62
C ARG A 115 -13.58 -4.51 -6.14
N CYS A 116 -12.41 -4.08 -6.64
CA CYS A 116 -12.18 -3.98 -8.07
C CYS A 116 -12.02 -5.35 -8.74
N ASP A 117 -12.21 -5.38 -10.06
CA ASP A 117 -12.11 -6.60 -10.87
C ASP A 117 -10.69 -6.77 -11.45
N ASN A 118 -9.69 -6.81 -10.56
CA ASN A 118 -8.30 -7.08 -10.92
C ASN A 118 -7.61 -7.89 -9.81
N ALA A 119 -7.09 -9.07 -10.16
CA ALA A 119 -6.52 -10.01 -9.21
C ALA A 119 -5.34 -9.43 -8.42
N ASN A 120 -4.43 -8.69 -9.08
CA ASN A 120 -3.25 -8.11 -8.44
C ASN A 120 -3.63 -7.04 -7.43
N TYR A 121 -4.59 -6.17 -7.79
CA TYR A 121 -5.14 -5.16 -6.88
C TYR A 121 -5.91 -5.82 -5.74
N ASN A 122 -6.73 -6.80 -6.04
CA ASN A 122 -7.50 -7.52 -5.01
C ASN A 122 -6.58 -8.17 -3.97
N TYR A 123 -5.53 -8.86 -4.43
CA TYR A 123 -4.54 -9.45 -3.52
C TYR A 123 -3.81 -8.38 -2.69
N ALA A 124 -3.32 -7.31 -3.33
CA ALA A 124 -2.62 -6.23 -2.64
C ALA A 124 -3.50 -5.53 -1.58
N GLY A 125 -4.78 -5.33 -1.87
CA GLY A 125 -5.74 -4.75 -0.93
C GLY A 125 -5.97 -5.62 0.31
N TRP A 126 -6.20 -6.93 0.10
CA TRP A 126 -6.33 -7.86 1.22
C TRP A 126 -5.04 -7.99 2.03
N LEU A 127 -3.87 -7.96 1.37
CA LEU A 127 -2.58 -8.04 2.04
C LEU A 127 -2.30 -6.78 2.87
N LEU A 128 -2.58 -5.58 2.32
CA LEU A 128 -2.45 -4.31 3.04
C LEU A 128 -3.38 -4.29 4.27
N GLY A 129 -4.64 -4.65 4.10
CA GLY A 129 -5.61 -4.75 5.20
C GLY A 129 -5.14 -5.73 6.28
N TYR A 130 -4.63 -6.91 5.88
CA TYR A 130 -4.05 -7.86 6.82
C TYR A 130 -2.87 -7.26 7.58
N ILE A 131 -1.94 -6.57 6.91
CA ILE A 131 -0.76 -5.97 7.58
C ILE A 131 -1.20 -4.98 8.66
N HIS A 132 -2.14 -4.08 8.36
CA HIS A 132 -2.62 -3.11 9.32
C HIS A 132 -3.32 -3.76 10.51
N LEU A 133 -4.29 -4.64 10.25
CA LEU A 133 -5.06 -5.31 11.30
C LEU A 133 -4.19 -6.26 12.14
N SER A 134 -3.26 -6.97 11.50
CA SER A 134 -2.31 -7.86 12.17
C SER A 134 -1.37 -7.11 13.12
N ASN A 135 -0.89 -5.93 12.71
CA ASN A 135 -0.05 -5.09 13.58
C ASN A 135 -0.82 -4.59 14.79
N ALA A 136 -2.09 -4.26 14.63
CA ALA A 136 -2.97 -3.86 15.72
C ALA A 136 -3.25 -5.02 16.67
N LEU A 137 -3.62 -6.17 16.12
CA LEU A 137 -3.89 -7.39 16.90
C LEU A 137 -2.66 -7.84 17.68
N TYR A 138 -1.47 -7.78 17.09
CA TYR A 138 -0.22 -8.12 17.78
C TYR A 138 0.03 -7.28 19.05
N ARG A 139 -0.40 -6.00 19.04
CA ARG A 139 -0.27 -5.12 20.21
C ARG A 139 -1.35 -5.40 21.25
N ALA A 140 -2.54 -5.76 20.80
CA ALA A 140 -3.70 -5.98 21.67
C ALA A 140 -3.71 -7.38 22.28
N ASP A 141 -3.46 -8.42 21.46
CA ASP A 141 -3.53 -9.82 21.83
C ASP A 141 -2.58 -10.67 20.97
N ARG A 142 -1.47 -11.08 21.55
CA ARG A 142 -0.45 -11.88 20.84
C ARG A 142 -0.88 -13.32 20.57
N GLU A 143 -1.72 -13.89 21.42
CA GLU A 143 -2.19 -15.27 21.26
C GLU A 143 -3.18 -15.33 20.07
N ALA A 144 -4.16 -14.45 20.04
CA ALA A 144 -5.07 -14.31 18.92
C ALA A 144 -4.34 -13.95 17.61
N TRP A 145 -3.29 -13.11 17.67
CA TRP A 145 -2.45 -12.81 16.53
C TRP A 145 -1.75 -14.07 15.99
N GLN A 146 -1.21 -14.91 16.87
CA GLN A 146 -0.55 -16.16 16.47
C GLN A 146 -1.55 -17.11 15.79
N GLU A 147 -2.74 -17.27 16.36
CA GLU A 147 -3.79 -18.10 15.77
C GLU A 147 -4.20 -17.64 14.36
N VAL A 148 -4.33 -16.32 14.16
CA VAL A 148 -4.65 -15.77 12.84
C VAL A 148 -3.52 -16.00 11.85
N ARG A 149 -2.27 -15.80 12.29
CA ARG A 149 -1.07 -16.01 11.48
C ARG A 149 -0.92 -17.46 11.04
N ASP A 150 -1.16 -18.42 11.93
CA ASP A 150 -1.02 -19.85 11.66
C ASP A 150 -2.06 -20.38 10.65
N ARG A 151 -3.11 -19.59 10.37
CA ARG A 151 -4.12 -19.91 9.34
C ARG A 151 -3.79 -19.33 7.96
N LEU A 152 -2.71 -18.56 7.85
CA LEU A 152 -2.32 -18.01 6.55
C LEU A 152 -1.71 -19.10 5.66
N PRO A 153 -1.99 -19.05 4.34
CA PRO A 153 -1.30 -19.87 3.36
C PRO A 153 0.20 -19.59 3.34
N ASP A 154 1.00 -20.61 3.02
CA ASP A 154 2.46 -20.51 2.99
C ASP A 154 2.96 -19.46 2.01
N GLU A 155 2.29 -19.31 0.86
CA GLU A 155 2.60 -18.29 -0.13
C GLU A 155 2.40 -16.87 0.40
N VAL A 156 1.38 -16.61 1.21
CA VAL A 156 1.16 -15.31 1.86
C VAL A 156 2.25 -15.04 2.91
N LEU A 157 2.61 -16.07 3.69
CA LEU A 157 3.70 -15.96 4.65
C LEU A 157 5.05 -15.72 3.96
N ALA A 158 5.27 -16.29 2.76
CA ALA A 158 6.47 -16.05 1.95
C ALA A 158 6.52 -14.58 1.49
N ASP A 159 5.42 -14.06 0.94
CA ASP A 159 5.31 -12.65 0.52
C ASP A 159 5.56 -11.68 1.69
N LEU A 160 4.98 -11.94 2.86
CA LEU A 160 5.21 -11.12 4.06
C LEU A 160 6.66 -11.15 4.53
N ARG A 161 7.33 -12.32 4.45
CA ARG A 161 8.77 -12.45 4.74
C ARG A 161 9.62 -11.69 3.74
N ALA A 162 9.33 -11.82 2.44
CA ALA A 162 10.03 -11.13 1.37
C ALA A 162 9.90 -9.60 1.53
N ASN A 163 8.70 -9.10 1.81
CA ASN A 163 8.47 -7.69 2.10
C ASN A 163 9.28 -7.21 3.31
N SER A 164 9.26 -7.98 4.40
CA SER A 164 10.02 -7.64 5.62
C SER A 164 11.54 -7.64 5.38
N ALA A 165 12.05 -8.61 4.62
CA ALA A 165 13.46 -8.73 4.26
C ALA A 165 13.91 -7.56 3.37
N TYR A 166 13.06 -7.17 2.40
CA TYR A 166 13.35 -6.03 1.55
C TYR A 166 13.53 -4.74 2.37
N TRP A 167 12.59 -4.42 3.26
CA TRP A 167 12.70 -3.20 4.06
C TRP A 167 13.79 -3.28 5.14
N ALA A 168 14.13 -4.49 5.60
CA ALA A 168 15.18 -4.68 6.60
C ALA A 168 16.57 -4.24 6.10
N GLN A 169 16.86 -4.33 4.80
CA GLN A 169 18.15 -3.89 4.22
C GLN A 169 18.37 -2.37 4.31
N TYR A 170 17.27 -1.60 4.45
CA TYR A 170 17.33 -0.15 4.58
C TYR A 170 17.27 0.34 6.03
N LYS A 171 17.09 -0.56 7.01
CA LYS A 171 17.10 -0.20 8.44
C LYS A 171 18.50 0.25 8.85
N GLY A 172 18.64 1.50 9.23
CA GLY A 172 19.88 2.07 9.77
C GLY A 172 20.55 3.13 8.90
N LEU A 173 20.19 3.26 7.62
CA LEU A 173 20.81 4.27 6.74
C LEU A 173 20.24 5.69 6.96
N THR A 174 19.04 5.84 7.51
CA THR A 174 18.35 7.14 7.47
C THR A 174 17.35 7.40 8.59
N ALA A 175 17.32 6.63 9.66
CA ALA A 175 16.22 6.64 10.64
C ALA A 175 15.80 8.06 11.14
N THR A 176 16.76 8.95 11.38
CA THR A 176 16.46 10.26 11.97
C THR A 176 16.04 11.32 10.92
N VAL A 177 16.69 11.33 9.76
CA VAL A 177 16.43 12.33 8.72
C VAL A 177 15.13 12.01 7.98
N THR A 178 14.94 10.75 7.62
CA THR A 178 13.76 10.29 6.88
C THR A 178 12.49 10.45 7.68
N GLN A 179 12.51 10.11 8.97
CA GLN A 179 11.32 10.23 9.82
C GLN A 179 10.87 11.69 9.95
N SER A 180 11.81 12.64 10.07
CA SER A 180 11.47 14.06 10.18
C SER A 180 10.97 14.65 8.85
N LEU A 181 11.50 14.18 7.71
CA LEU A 181 11.04 14.61 6.39
C LEU A 181 9.65 14.04 6.09
N ASN A 182 9.44 12.76 6.37
CA ASN A 182 8.15 12.11 6.20
C ASN A 182 7.06 12.77 7.06
N ASP A 183 7.34 13.02 8.34
CA ASP A 183 6.40 13.70 9.23
C ASP A 183 6.05 15.11 8.74
N ARG A 184 7.02 15.86 8.21
CA ARG A 184 6.78 17.19 7.62
C ARG A 184 5.96 17.11 6.34
N MET A 185 6.21 16.12 5.51
CA MET A 185 5.48 15.91 4.26
C MET A 185 4.01 15.56 4.56
N ILE A 186 3.74 14.60 5.45
CA ILE A 186 2.39 14.21 5.87
C ILE A 186 1.64 15.41 6.48
N LYS A 187 2.28 16.18 7.35
CA LYS A 187 1.69 17.40 7.92
C LYS A 187 1.40 18.47 6.86
N SER A 188 2.19 18.53 5.78
CA SER A 188 1.94 19.44 4.68
C SER A 188 0.67 19.10 3.89
N TYR A 189 0.22 17.86 3.93
CA TYR A 189 -1.07 17.41 3.36
C TYR A 189 -2.27 17.71 4.26
N GLY A 190 -2.06 18.34 5.43
CA GLY A 190 -3.11 18.71 6.38
C GLY A 190 -3.41 17.65 7.45
N ASP A 191 -2.69 16.53 7.47
CA ASP A 191 -2.78 15.56 8.57
C ASP A 191 -1.95 16.04 9.77
N SER A 192 -2.63 16.56 10.79
CA SER A 192 -1.98 17.08 12.00
C SER A 192 -1.27 16.01 12.84
N LEU A 193 -1.59 14.73 12.63
CA LEU A 193 -0.99 13.60 13.33
C LEU A 193 0.37 13.19 12.73
N GLY A 194 0.63 13.55 11.46
CA GLY A 194 1.84 13.15 10.75
C GLY A 194 1.98 11.63 10.71
N THR A 195 3.20 11.12 10.94
CA THR A 195 3.46 9.67 10.95
C THR A 195 2.70 8.88 12.02
N GLN A 196 2.10 9.54 13.01
CA GLN A 196 1.28 8.88 14.03
C GLN A 196 -0.06 8.38 13.46
N SER A 197 -0.53 8.95 12.33
CA SER A 197 -1.75 8.50 11.66
C SER A 197 -1.68 7.06 11.17
N TYR A 198 -0.48 6.55 10.85
CA TYR A 198 -0.30 5.14 10.47
C TYR A 198 -0.66 4.14 11.58
N GLY A 199 -0.68 4.57 12.83
CA GLY A 199 -1.05 3.74 13.98
C GLY A 199 -2.49 3.90 14.44
N ALA A 200 -3.23 4.86 13.89
CA ALA A 200 -4.58 5.20 14.32
C ALA A 200 -5.68 4.38 13.59
N VAL A 201 -5.29 3.44 12.71
CA VAL A 201 -6.20 2.59 11.92
C VAL A 201 -6.62 1.35 12.72
N VAL A 202 -7.18 1.53 13.91
CA VAL A 202 -7.85 0.45 14.64
C VAL A 202 -9.01 0.99 15.43
#